data_cb1f3dcc8460fe4ac194b501ad9ee4c8
#
_entry.id   cb1f3dcc8460fe4ac194b501ad9ee4c8
#
_cell.length_a   1.000
_cell.length_b   1.000
_cell.length_c   1.000
_cell.angle_alpha   90.00
_cell.angle_beta   90.00
_cell.angle_gamma   90.00
#
_symmetry.space_group_name_H-M   'P 1'
#
loop_
_entity.id
_entity.type
_entity.pdbx_description
1 polymer ?
#
loop_
_entity_poly.entity_id
_entity_poly.type
_entity_poly.pdbx_seq_one_letter_code
_entity_poly.pdbx_strand_id
1 'polypeptide(L)'
;MTRWLILLCCCPLFAQQTEIRAILSNTEAAWNRGDLAAVAAYYQDSPQTTFIGREVTRGGTQAILDRYRRAYPTPEARGILTFSEIEVRPLADGVALAIGKYSLKRTAAGGGDNTGRFTLVLLRTAAGWKIIHDHSSAIN
;
A
#
# COMPACT_ATOMS: atom_id res chain seq x y z
N MET A 1 -46.10 -3.45 21.00
CA MET A 1 -44.99 -4.19 20.32
C MET A 1 -43.84 -3.22 20.06
N THR A 2 -42.85 -3.21 20.91
CA THR A 2 -41.76 -2.27 20.89
C THR A 2 -40.64 -2.86 20.01
N ARG A 3 -40.48 -2.37 18.77
CA ARG A 3 -39.36 -2.75 17.91
C ARG A 3 -38.10 -2.05 18.40
N TRP A 4 -37.19 -2.82 19.00
CA TRP A 4 -35.84 -2.36 19.29
C TRP A 4 -35.07 -2.28 17.97
N LEU A 5 -34.82 -1.05 17.48
CA LEU A 5 -33.82 -0.82 16.45
C LEU A 5 -32.45 -1.01 17.11
N ILE A 6 -31.78 -2.12 16.81
CA ILE A 6 -30.36 -2.27 17.12
C ILE A 6 -29.64 -1.39 16.11
N LEU A 7 -29.26 -0.17 16.52
CA LEU A 7 -28.28 0.62 15.80
C LEU A 7 -26.95 -0.16 15.90
N LEU A 8 -26.55 -0.81 14.80
CA LEU A 8 -25.18 -1.26 14.63
C LEU A 8 -24.31 0.02 14.56
N CYS A 9 -23.76 0.41 15.70
CA CYS A 9 -22.73 1.42 15.77
C CYS A 9 -21.49 0.82 15.11
N CYS A 10 -21.33 1.05 13.79
CA CYS A 10 -20.13 0.67 13.07
C CYS A 10 -18.98 1.50 13.68
N CYS A 11 -18.13 0.84 14.49
CA CYS A 11 -17.00 1.50 15.15
C CYS A 11 -16.14 2.18 14.07
N PRO A 12 -15.92 3.49 14.10
CA PRO A 12 -15.19 4.21 13.06
C PRO A 12 -13.77 3.66 12.84
N LEU A 13 -13.16 3.07 13.87
CA LEU A 13 -11.85 2.43 13.80
C LEU A 13 -11.89 1.13 12.97
N PHE A 14 -12.98 0.37 13.06
CA PHE A 14 -13.17 -0.83 12.24
C PHE A 14 -13.37 -0.47 10.77
N ALA A 15 -14.11 0.61 10.47
CA ALA A 15 -14.27 1.11 9.12
C ALA A 15 -12.93 1.53 8.50
N GLN A 16 -12.05 2.21 9.26
CA GLN A 16 -10.70 2.57 8.83
C GLN A 16 -9.86 1.34 8.45
N GLN A 17 -9.89 0.29 9.27
CA GLN A 17 -9.17 -0.95 8.98
C GLN A 17 -9.65 -1.59 7.68
N THR A 18 -10.96 -1.65 7.46
CA THR A 18 -11.56 -2.23 6.26
C THR A 18 -11.16 -1.45 5.01
N GLU A 19 -11.22 -0.12 5.06
CA GLU A 19 -10.85 0.76 3.94
C GLU A 19 -9.36 0.62 3.56
N ILE A 20 -8.47 0.54 4.55
CA ILE A 20 -7.02 0.39 4.31
C ILE A 20 -6.69 -0.99 3.75
N ARG A 21 -7.32 -2.05 4.25
CA ARG A 21 -7.17 -3.39 3.68
C ARG A 21 -7.64 -3.44 2.23
N ALA A 22 -8.71 -2.73 1.88
CA ALA A 22 -9.18 -2.61 0.49
C ALA A 22 -8.14 -1.91 -0.39
N ILE A 23 -7.46 -0.86 0.09
CA ILE A 23 -6.38 -0.20 -0.63
C ILE A 23 -5.24 -1.18 -0.94
N LEU A 24 -4.81 -1.97 0.05
CA LEU A 24 -3.75 -2.97 -0.16
C LEU A 24 -4.17 -4.02 -1.19
N SER A 25 -5.38 -4.54 -1.12
CA SER A 25 -5.92 -5.49 -2.10
C SER A 25 -5.99 -4.88 -3.50
N ASN A 26 -6.43 -3.64 -3.63
CA ASN A 26 -6.50 -2.94 -4.91
C ASN A 26 -5.11 -2.62 -5.47
N THR A 27 -4.14 -2.31 -4.59
CA THR A 27 -2.73 -2.12 -4.96
C THR A 27 -2.14 -3.40 -5.55
N GLU A 28 -2.37 -4.54 -4.89
CA GLU A 28 -1.96 -5.86 -5.38
C GLU A 28 -2.56 -6.16 -6.76
N ALA A 29 -3.85 -5.94 -6.92
CA ALA A 29 -4.54 -6.14 -8.20
C ALA A 29 -4.00 -5.20 -9.30
N ALA A 30 -3.77 -3.93 -9.00
CA ALA A 30 -3.21 -2.96 -9.94
C ALA A 30 -1.78 -3.34 -10.37
N TRP A 31 -0.94 -3.71 -9.42
CA TRP A 31 0.41 -4.20 -9.68
C TRP A 31 0.39 -5.40 -10.62
N ASN A 32 -0.43 -6.38 -10.31
CA ASN A 32 -0.48 -7.66 -11.04
C ASN A 32 -1.00 -7.53 -12.48
N ARG A 33 -1.79 -6.50 -12.78
CA ARG A 33 -2.15 -6.15 -14.18
C ARG A 33 -1.17 -5.17 -14.85
N GLY A 34 -0.13 -4.73 -14.15
CA GLY A 34 0.88 -3.82 -14.68
C GLY A 34 0.52 -2.34 -14.66
N ASP A 35 -0.52 -1.96 -13.94
CA ASP A 35 -0.98 -0.58 -13.82
C ASP A 35 -0.25 0.15 -12.69
N LEU A 36 1.02 0.46 -12.93
CA LEU A 36 1.87 1.15 -11.94
C LEU A 36 1.37 2.57 -11.63
N ALA A 37 0.65 3.19 -12.56
CA ALA A 37 0.05 4.51 -12.31
C ALA A 37 -1.07 4.40 -11.25
N ALA A 38 -1.90 3.37 -11.32
CA ALA A 38 -2.91 3.10 -10.30
C ALA A 38 -2.29 2.78 -8.94
N VAL A 39 -1.17 2.05 -8.90
CA VAL A 39 -0.41 1.81 -7.67
C VAL A 39 0.09 3.13 -7.07
N ALA A 40 0.74 3.99 -7.87
CA ALA A 40 1.26 5.27 -7.42
C ALA A 40 0.16 6.24 -6.97
N ALA A 41 -1.05 6.12 -7.51
CA ALA A 41 -2.19 6.97 -7.14
C ALA A 41 -2.65 6.78 -5.68
N TYR A 42 -2.27 5.69 -5.00
CA TYR A 42 -2.52 5.52 -3.57
C TYR A 42 -1.59 6.33 -2.69
N TYR A 43 -0.50 6.87 -3.23
CA TYR A 43 0.38 7.79 -2.49
C TYR A 43 -0.15 9.22 -2.57
N GLN A 44 0.03 9.96 -1.48
CA GLN A 44 -0.32 11.38 -1.47
C GLN A 44 0.56 12.16 -2.45
N ASP A 45 -0.06 13.00 -3.24
CA ASP A 45 0.66 13.90 -4.15
C ASP A 45 1.21 15.10 -3.36
N SER A 46 2.33 14.88 -2.70
CA SER A 46 2.99 15.84 -1.81
C SER A 46 4.52 15.70 -1.93
N PRO A 47 5.27 16.82 -1.90
CA PRO A 47 6.73 16.77 -1.87
C PRO A 47 7.29 16.09 -0.61
N GLN A 48 6.48 15.93 0.43
CA GLN A 48 6.87 15.29 1.69
C GLN A 48 6.59 13.79 1.72
N THR A 49 5.86 13.25 0.75
CA THR A 49 5.64 11.79 0.65
C THR A 49 6.97 11.09 0.43
N THR A 50 7.20 10.03 1.21
CA THR A 50 8.46 9.29 1.19
C THR A 50 8.25 7.81 0.91
N PHE A 51 9.14 7.26 0.11
CA PHE A 51 9.31 5.82 -0.02
C PHE A 51 10.77 5.47 0.28
N ILE A 52 10.98 4.58 1.26
CA ILE A 52 12.30 4.07 1.64
C ILE A 52 12.40 2.62 1.22
N GLY A 53 13.35 2.32 0.37
CA GLY A 53 13.84 0.99 0.03
C GLY A 53 15.35 0.99 0.20
N ARG A 54 16.10 0.63 -0.85
CA ARG A 54 17.56 0.84 -0.86
C ARG A 54 17.91 2.33 -0.89
N GLU A 55 17.03 3.11 -1.51
CA GLU A 55 17.17 4.57 -1.63
C GLU A 55 15.93 5.23 -1.06
N VAL A 56 16.06 6.49 -0.70
CA VAL A 56 14.96 7.33 -0.29
C VAL A 56 14.42 8.09 -1.50
N THR A 57 13.18 7.80 -1.88
CA THR A 57 12.43 8.57 -2.86
C THR A 57 11.56 9.58 -2.11
N ARG A 58 11.64 10.85 -2.49
CA ARG A 58 10.79 11.93 -1.99
C ARG A 58 10.03 12.56 -3.14
N GLY A 59 8.79 12.93 -2.89
CA GLY A 59 7.93 13.58 -3.86
C GLY A 59 6.57 12.91 -3.95
N GLY A 60 5.71 13.48 -4.79
CA GLY A 60 4.34 13.01 -4.97
C GLY A 60 4.22 11.79 -5.87
N THR A 61 3.01 11.61 -6.38
CA THR A 61 2.60 10.45 -7.20
C THR A 61 3.56 10.20 -8.37
N GLN A 62 4.02 11.26 -9.05
CA GLN A 62 4.93 11.11 -10.21
C GLN A 62 6.29 10.55 -9.80
N ALA A 63 6.86 11.01 -8.68
CA ALA A 63 8.15 10.51 -8.20
C ALA A 63 8.09 9.02 -7.82
N ILE A 64 6.97 8.60 -7.20
CA ILE A 64 6.72 7.20 -6.86
C ILE A 64 6.55 6.35 -8.13
N LEU A 65 5.80 6.85 -9.12
CA LEU A 65 5.60 6.16 -10.39
C LEU A 65 6.94 5.97 -11.14
N ASP A 66 7.76 7.01 -11.21
CA ASP A 66 9.07 6.95 -11.88
C ASP A 66 10.02 5.98 -11.18
N ARG A 67 9.96 5.93 -9.84
CA ARG A 67 10.69 4.94 -9.05
C ARG A 67 10.28 3.52 -9.42
N TYR A 68 9.00 3.23 -9.49
CA TYR A 68 8.50 1.89 -9.86
C TYR A 68 8.88 1.52 -11.29
N ARG A 69 8.78 2.43 -12.24
CA ARG A 69 9.17 2.20 -13.63
C ARG A 69 10.66 1.88 -13.79
N ARG A 70 11.52 2.57 -13.02
CA ARG A 70 12.96 2.29 -13.03
C ARG A 70 13.29 0.95 -12.39
N ALA A 71 12.66 0.63 -11.27
CA ALA A 71 12.95 -0.60 -10.52
C ALA A 71 12.35 -1.85 -11.17
N TYR A 72 11.23 -1.69 -11.89
CA TYR A 72 10.45 -2.80 -12.46
C TYR A 72 10.06 -2.52 -13.91
N PRO A 73 11.07 -2.43 -14.83
CA PRO A 73 10.86 -1.96 -16.21
C PRO A 73 10.09 -2.95 -17.09
N THR A 74 10.02 -4.21 -16.71
CA THR A 74 9.35 -5.27 -17.50
C THR A 74 8.35 -6.07 -16.65
N PRO A 75 7.40 -6.77 -17.28
CA PRO A 75 6.51 -7.68 -16.55
C PRO A 75 7.27 -8.74 -15.73
N GLU A 76 8.37 -9.28 -16.27
CA GLU A 76 9.20 -10.29 -15.59
C GLU A 76 9.87 -9.70 -14.34
N ALA A 77 10.41 -8.48 -14.43
CA ALA A 77 11.02 -7.78 -13.30
C ALA A 77 9.98 -7.42 -12.24
N ARG A 78 8.74 -7.10 -12.65
CA ARG A 78 7.63 -6.80 -11.75
C ARG A 78 7.15 -8.04 -11.01
N GLY A 79 6.99 -9.17 -11.72
CA GLY A 79 6.47 -10.41 -11.17
C GLY A 79 5.04 -10.30 -10.65
N ILE A 80 4.65 -11.24 -9.82
CA ILE A 80 3.34 -11.27 -9.17
C ILE A 80 3.50 -10.88 -7.70
N LEU A 81 2.78 -9.84 -7.32
CA LEU A 81 2.74 -9.31 -5.95
C LEU A 81 1.67 -10.03 -5.13
N THR A 82 2.02 -10.39 -3.92
CA THR A 82 1.08 -10.83 -2.89
C THR A 82 1.43 -10.15 -1.57
N PHE A 83 0.42 -9.59 -0.91
CA PHE A 83 0.52 -9.10 0.45
C PHE A 83 -0.01 -10.14 1.44
N SER A 84 0.63 -10.26 2.59
CA SER A 84 0.23 -11.17 3.65
C SER A 84 0.60 -10.62 5.03
N GLU A 85 0.17 -11.29 6.08
CA GLU A 85 0.45 -10.90 7.48
C GLU A 85 0.10 -9.41 7.76
N ILE A 86 -1.02 -8.93 7.20
CA ILE A 86 -1.40 -7.53 7.28
C ILE A 86 -1.99 -7.21 8.66
N GLU A 87 -1.38 -6.26 9.34
CA GLU A 87 -1.89 -5.58 10.52
C GLU A 87 -2.20 -4.13 10.19
N VAL A 88 -3.40 -3.67 10.51
CA VAL A 88 -3.78 -2.26 10.40
C VAL A 88 -4.07 -1.73 11.79
N ARG A 89 -3.35 -0.70 12.18
CA ARG A 89 -3.44 -0.05 13.48
C ARG A 89 -3.88 1.40 13.32
N PRO A 90 -5.14 1.72 13.61
CA PRO A 90 -5.56 3.12 13.70
C PRO A 90 -4.77 3.83 14.81
N LEU A 91 -4.17 4.98 14.49
CA LEU A 91 -3.41 5.79 15.45
C LEU A 91 -4.23 6.96 15.97
N ALA A 92 -5.09 7.50 15.12
CA ALA A 92 -6.04 8.55 15.42
C ALA A 92 -7.17 8.50 14.37
N ASP A 93 -8.19 9.35 14.49
CA ASP A 93 -9.16 9.53 13.42
C ASP A 93 -8.44 10.06 12.17
N GLY A 94 -8.54 9.31 11.06
CA GLY A 94 -7.89 9.65 9.80
C GLY A 94 -6.38 9.44 9.72
N VAL A 95 -5.77 8.73 10.69
CA VAL A 95 -4.34 8.35 10.68
C VAL A 95 -4.20 6.89 11.03
N ALA A 96 -3.49 6.14 10.22
CA ALA A 96 -3.26 4.71 10.47
C ALA A 96 -1.85 4.26 10.08
N LEU A 97 -1.41 3.20 10.75
CA LEU A 97 -0.23 2.42 10.44
C LEU A 97 -0.67 1.10 9.82
N ALA A 98 -0.05 0.69 8.73
CA ALA A 98 -0.19 -0.66 8.18
C ALA A 98 1.16 -1.34 8.14
N ILE A 99 1.21 -2.58 8.59
CA ILE A 99 2.39 -3.43 8.59
C ILE A 99 2.03 -4.69 7.82
N GLY A 100 2.97 -5.22 7.05
CA GLY A 100 2.73 -6.47 6.33
C GLY A 100 3.99 -7.07 5.74
N LYS A 101 3.78 -8.16 5.03
CA LYS A 101 4.77 -8.85 4.23
C LYS A 101 4.39 -8.72 2.77
N TYR A 102 5.36 -8.44 1.92
CA TYR A 102 5.21 -8.55 0.48
C TYR A 102 5.97 -9.76 -0.06
N SER A 103 5.47 -10.32 -1.12
CA SER A 103 6.15 -11.32 -1.93
C SER A 103 6.01 -10.97 -3.40
N LEU A 104 7.13 -10.90 -4.10
CA LEU A 104 7.19 -10.82 -5.55
C LEU A 104 7.65 -12.17 -6.08
N LYS A 105 6.75 -12.90 -6.72
CA LYS A 105 7.05 -14.14 -7.41
C LYS A 105 7.57 -13.82 -8.80
N ARG A 106 8.83 -14.17 -9.08
CA ARG A 106 9.50 -13.81 -10.34
C ARG A 106 10.29 -14.99 -10.86
N THR A 107 10.46 -15.04 -12.19
CA THR A 107 11.42 -15.95 -12.83
C THR A 107 12.86 -15.53 -12.54
N ALA A 108 13.82 -16.42 -12.79
CA ALA A 108 15.24 -16.09 -12.71
C ALA A 108 15.60 -14.89 -13.61
N ALA A 109 15.04 -14.83 -14.83
CA ALA A 109 15.24 -13.72 -15.77
C ALA A 109 14.68 -12.40 -15.23
N GLY A 110 13.63 -12.42 -14.43
CA GLY A 110 13.06 -11.26 -13.75
C GLY A 110 13.80 -10.85 -12.46
N GLY A 111 14.85 -11.57 -12.09
CA GLY A 111 15.63 -11.31 -10.88
C GLY A 111 15.35 -12.25 -9.71
N GLY A 112 14.54 -13.31 -9.93
CA GLY A 112 14.16 -14.26 -8.90
C GLY A 112 13.13 -13.71 -7.89
N ASP A 113 12.65 -14.59 -7.03
CA ASP A 113 11.69 -14.23 -5.98
C ASP A 113 12.29 -13.20 -5.01
N ASN A 114 11.45 -12.28 -4.55
CA ASN A 114 11.82 -11.27 -3.56
C ASN A 114 10.72 -11.17 -2.52
N THR A 115 11.07 -11.26 -1.27
CA THR A 115 10.15 -11.09 -0.14
C THR A 115 10.68 -10.05 0.82
N GLY A 116 9.79 -9.40 1.52
CA GLY A 116 10.18 -8.41 2.51
C GLY A 116 9.03 -7.98 3.40
N ARG A 117 9.32 -7.02 4.25
CA ARG A 117 8.34 -6.39 5.13
C ARG A 117 8.15 -4.94 4.75
N PHE A 118 6.96 -4.44 5.02
CA PHE A 118 6.66 -3.04 4.82
C PHE A 118 5.96 -2.43 6.04
N THR A 119 6.14 -1.13 6.16
CA THR A 119 5.40 -0.28 7.09
C THR A 119 4.90 0.93 6.33
N LEU A 120 3.60 1.18 6.38
CA LEU A 120 2.96 2.34 5.77
C LEU A 120 2.37 3.24 6.83
N VAL A 121 2.48 4.55 6.62
CA VAL A 121 1.65 5.54 7.32
C VAL A 121 0.66 6.10 6.31
N LEU A 122 -0.63 6.08 6.67
CA LEU A 122 -1.71 6.54 5.81
C LEU A 122 -2.49 7.68 6.48
N LEU A 123 -2.89 8.65 5.69
CA LEU A 123 -3.81 9.73 6.06
C LEU A 123 -5.10 9.61 5.26
N ARG A 124 -6.23 9.87 5.91
CA ARG A 124 -7.50 10.11 5.22
C ARG A 124 -7.51 11.54 4.69
N THR A 125 -7.76 11.67 3.40
CA THR A 125 -7.86 12.94 2.68
C THR A 125 -9.24 13.07 2.04
N ALA A 126 -9.54 14.23 1.44
CA ALA A 126 -10.77 14.40 0.65
C ALA A 126 -10.86 13.42 -0.53
N ALA A 127 -9.72 12.93 -1.04
CA ALA A 127 -9.63 11.94 -2.11
C ALA A 127 -9.52 10.48 -1.59
N GLY A 128 -9.83 10.23 -0.32
CA GLY A 128 -9.70 8.94 0.34
C GLY A 128 -8.37 8.79 1.10
N TRP A 129 -8.10 7.58 1.55
CA TRP A 129 -6.86 7.27 2.25
C TRP A 129 -5.67 7.31 1.30
N LYS A 130 -4.57 7.95 1.75
CA LYS A 130 -3.32 8.07 0.98
C LYS A 130 -2.12 7.68 1.82
N ILE A 131 -1.19 6.98 1.20
CA ILE A 131 0.11 6.65 1.80
C ILE A 131 0.98 7.92 1.78
N ILE A 132 1.48 8.31 2.95
CA ILE A 132 2.40 9.44 3.11
C ILE A 132 3.83 8.98 3.38
N HIS A 133 3.98 7.76 3.84
CA HIS A 133 5.27 7.14 4.09
C HIS A 133 5.19 5.64 3.85
N ASP A 134 6.18 5.11 3.16
CA ASP A 134 6.39 3.69 2.91
C ASP A 134 7.84 3.35 3.24
N HIS A 135 8.05 2.35 4.07
CA HIS A 135 9.35 1.74 4.27
C HIS A 135 9.22 0.25 3.97
N SER A 136 9.87 -0.19 2.92
CA SER A 136 9.89 -1.58 2.48
C SER A 136 11.32 -2.11 2.44
N SER A 137 11.56 -3.21 3.14
CA SER A 137 12.87 -3.85 3.21
C SER A 137 12.80 -5.33 2.87
N ALA A 138 13.72 -5.80 2.02
CA ALA A 138 13.83 -7.21 1.69
C ALA A 138 14.29 -8.03 2.91
N ILE A 139 13.77 -9.26 2.98
CA ILE A 139 14.23 -10.30 3.90
C ILE A 139 15.08 -11.24 3.06
N ASN A 140 16.36 -11.30 3.34
CA ASN A 140 17.30 -12.21 2.69
C ASN A 140 17.45 -13.49 3.51
#